data_d09df28b2c9f2bc8b930cdf3cba339ae
#
_entry.id   d09df28b2c9f2bc8b930cdf3cba339ae
#
_cell.length_a   1.000
_cell.length_b   1.000
_cell.length_c   1.000
_cell.angle_alpha   90.00
_cell.angle_beta   90.00
_cell.angle_gamma   90.00
#
_symmetry.space_group_name_H-M   'P 1'
#
loop_
_entity.id
_entity.type
_entity.pdbx_description
1 polymer ?
#
loop_
_entity_poly.entity_id
_entity_poly.type
_entity_poly.pdbx_seq_one_letter_code
_entity_poly.pdbx_strand_id
1 'polypeptide(L)'
;MAELPVFEPGSYRYIKAVFQYSGGVAAQPGYEIERVRFAKPLPLREAYAAVEAHLKAIGRRTTAFAACELRSPDPFTDQGFYDFNQTYVQTLERWGIYKHGDDPVNPVARTNVCPMYDKPVEPVMYAFSYTVPAQRIASRGSFIGSGGGEARAGGREYRGRIVRLEDTSPEGLREKVAFVLAEMERRLALLGFSWSDVVTTQAYTVQNIGHLVGELMAARGACQGGLVWYYARPPVIGLEYEMDVRGAAREFVL
;
A
#
# COMPACT_ATOMS: atom_id res chain seq x y z
N MET A 1 8.00 -22.75 1.43
CA MET A 1 7.39 -21.45 1.79
C MET A 1 5.92 -21.71 2.09
N ALA A 2 5.35 -21.09 3.12
CA ALA A 2 3.92 -21.21 3.37
C ALA A 2 3.15 -20.62 2.17
N GLU A 3 2.15 -21.35 1.70
CA GLU A 3 1.29 -20.91 0.59
C GLU A 3 0.47 -19.69 1.04
N LEU A 4 0.49 -18.62 0.24
CA LEU A 4 -0.28 -17.42 0.53
C LEU A 4 -1.77 -17.68 0.30
N PRO A 5 -2.66 -17.15 1.15
CA PRO A 5 -4.09 -17.24 0.90
C PRO A 5 -4.47 -16.56 -0.42
N VAL A 6 -5.44 -17.18 -1.11
CA VAL A 6 -5.97 -16.69 -2.38
C VAL A 6 -7.35 -16.08 -2.15
N PHE A 7 -7.58 -14.92 -2.73
CA PHE A 7 -8.91 -14.32 -2.85
C PHE A 7 -9.45 -14.61 -4.26
N GLU A 8 -10.06 -15.77 -4.42
CA GLU A 8 -10.56 -16.28 -5.72
C GLU A 8 -11.47 -15.28 -6.47
N PRO A 9 -12.45 -14.61 -5.81
CA PRO A 9 -13.31 -13.66 -6.51
C PRO A 9 -12.55 -12.47 -7.11
N GLY A 10 -11.38 -12.13 -6.55
CA GLY A 10 -10.53 -11.05 -7.00
C GLY A 10 -9.39 -11.50 -7.93
N SER A 11 -9.17 -12.82 -8.07
CA SER A 11 -8.08 -13.38 -8.87
C SER A 11 -6.69 -12.92 -8.43
N TYR A 12 -6.46 -12.83 -7.11
CA TYR A 12 -5.16 -12.50 -6.53
C TYR A 12 -4.90 -13.25 -5.21
N ARG A 13 -3.62 -13.44 -4.88
CA ARG A 13 -3.15 -13.92 -3.58
C ARG A 13 -2.65 -12.74 -2.75
N TYR A 14 -2.61 -12.89 -1.44
CA TYR A 14 -2.26 -11.78 -0.56
C TYR A 14 -1.49 -12.22 0.69
N ILE A 15 -0.73 -11.30 1.28
CA ILE A 15 -0.07 -11.49 2.58
C ILE A 15 -1.07 -11.11 3.67
N LYS A 16 -1.57 -12.11 4.44
CA LYS A 16 -2.45 -11.83 5.60
C LYS A 16 -1.69 -10.96 6.60
N ALA A 17 -2.29 -9.85 7.00
CA ALA A 17 -1.69 -8.92 7.96
C ALA A 17 -2.71 -8.48 9.01
N VAL A 18 -3.29 -7.30 8.87
CA VAL A 18 -4.22 -6.70 9.84
C VAL A 18 -5.61 -6.55 9.23
N PHE A 19 -6.63 -6.25 10.04
CA PHE A 19 -7.98 -6.09 9.52
C PHE A 19 -8.13 -4.93 8.53
N GLN A 20 -7.28 -3.92 8.63
CA GLN A 20 -7.34 -2.73 7.80
C GLN A 20 -6.90 -2.97 6.36
N TYR A 21 -5.90 -3.85 6.15
CA TYR A 21 -5.30 -4.15 4.84
C TYR A 21 -4.37 -5.37 4.91
N SER A 22 -4.09 -5.95 3.75
CA SER A 22 -3.08 -7.00 3.62
C SER A 22 -1.66 -6.41 3.55
N GLY A 23 -0.64 -7.24 3.74
CA GLY A 23 0.76 -6.83 3.59
C GLY A 23 1.17 -6.58 2.12
N GLY A 24 0.34 -7.01 1.18
CA GLY A 24 0.55 -6.88 -0.26
C GLY A 24 -0.24 -7.94 -1.01
N VAL A 25 -0.39 -7.76 -2.31
CA VAL A 25 -1.15 -8.62 -3.22
C VAL A 25 -0.33 -8.94 -4.47
N ALA A 26 -0.60 -10.11 -5.06
CA ALA A 26 -0.08 -10.46 -6.37
C ALA A 26 -1.17 -11.15 -7.21
N ALA A 27 -1.22 -10.83 -8.50
CA ALA A 27 -2.17 -11.45 -9.42
C ALA A 27 -1.98 -12.97 -9.46
N GLN A 28 -3.08 -13.71 -9.64
CA GLN A 28 -3.05 -15.13 -9.92
C GLN A 28 -2.55 -15.40 -11.36
N PRO A 29 -2.04 -16.61 -11.67
CA PRO A 29 -1.71 -16.98 -13.03
C PRO A 29 -2.90 -16.73 -13.99
N GLY A 30 -2.61 -16.12 -15.14
CA GLY A 30 -3.64 -15.72 -16.11
C GLY A 30 -4.27 -14.34 -15.84
N TYR A 31 -3.84 -13.67 -14.77
CA TYR A 31 -4.27 -12.31 -14.44
C TYR A 31 -3.07 -11.37 -14.29
N GLU A 32 -3.35 -10.07 -14.39
CA GLU A 32 -2.40 -9.00 -14.13
C GLU A 32 -3.09 -7.88 -13.33
N ILE A 33 -2.29 -7.08 -12.62
CA ILE A 33 -2.77 -5.91 -11.87
C ILE A 33 -2.51 -4.65 -12.70
N GLU A 34 -3.56 -3.88 -12.92
CA GLU A 34 -3.50 -2.54 -13.45
C GLU A 34 -3.72 -1.52 -12.33
N ARG A 35 -3.10 -0.35 -12.46
CA ARG A 35 -3.22 0.77 -11.54
C ARG A 35 -3.80 1.98 -12.24
N VAL A 36 -4.75 2.62 -11.57
CA VAL A 36 -5.35 3.90 -12.00
C VAL A 36 -5.08 4.95 -10.94
N ARG A 37 -4.49 6.06 -11.34
CA ARG A 37 -4.36 7.26 -10.54
C ARG A 37 -5.43 8.26 -10.96
N PHE A 38 -6.16 8.82 -10.01
CA PHE A 38 -7.03 9.95 -10.30
C PHE A 38 -6.19 11.19 -10.64
N ALA A 39 -6.55 11.92 -11.70
CA ALA A 39 -5.90 13.19 -12.05
C ALA A 39 -6.02 14.18 -10.88
N LYS A 40 -7.16 14.15 -10.18
CA LYS A 40 -7.41 14.84 -8.92
C LYS A 40 -7.94 13.82 -7.90
N PRO A 41 -7.31 13.68 -6.73
CA PRO A 41 -7.80 12.76 -5.69
C PRO A 41 -9.26 13.04 -5.34
N LEU A 42 -10.04 11.98 -5.09
CA LEU A 42 -11.47 12.06 -4.83
C LEU A 42 -11.78 11.68 -3.37
N PRO A 43 -12.76 12.34 -2.70
CA PRO A 43 -13.33 11.87 -1.45
C PRO A 43 -13.71 10.39 -1.54
N LEU A 44 -13.55 9.64 -0.46
CA LEU A 44 -13.69 8.18 -0.51
C LEU A 44 -15.01 7.70 -1.10
N ARG A 45 -16.12 8.37 -0.78
CA ARG A 45 -17.44 8.03 -1.32
C ARG A 45 -17.49 8.15 -2.85
N GLU A 46 -16.98 9.27 -3.38
CA GLU A 46 -16.93 9.52 -4.82
C GLU A 46 -15.93 8.59 -5.52
N ALA A 47 -14.79 8.36 -4.89
CA ALA A 47 -13.77 7.45 -5.39
C ALA A 47 -14.30 6.02 -5.53
N TYR A 48 -15.01 5.50 -4.53
CA TYR A 48 -15.61 4.17 -4.61
C TYR A 48 -16.65 4.07 -5.73
N ALA A 49 -17.47 5.10 -5.92
CA ALA A 49 -18.42 5.13 -7.04
C ALA A 49 -17.69 5.15 -8.40
N ALA A 50 -16.59 5.91 -8.51
CA ALA A 50 -15.75 5.92 -9.71
C ALA A 50 -15.09 4.56 -9.98
N VAL A 51 -14.60 3.89 -8.92
CA VAL A 51 -14.06 2.51 -9.01
C VAL A 51 -15.12 1.54 -9.50
N GLU A 52 -16.34 1.57 -8.94
CA GLU A 52 -17.46 0.72 -9.38
C GLU A 52 -17.79 0.94 -10.86
N ALA A 53 -17.88 2.21 -11.28
CA ALA A 53 -18.15 2.59 -12.67
C ALA A 53 -17.04 2.10 -13.61
N HIS A 54 -15.77 2.30 -13.22
CA HIS A 54 -14.61 1.85 -13.99
C HIS A 54 -14.59 0.33 -14.15
N LEU A 55 -14.71 -0.42 -13.05
CA LEU A 55 -14.71 -1.88 -13.08
C LEU A 55 -15.87 -2.43 -13.91
N LYS A 56 -17.06 -1.84 -13.78
CA LYS A 56 -18.22 -2.20 -14.61
C LYS A 56 -17.96 -1.95 -16.10
N ALA A 57 -17.35 -0.82 -16.45
CA ALA A 57 -17.05 -0.46 -17.85
C ALA A 57 -16.09 -1.46 -18.51
N ILE A 58 -15.15 -2.04 -17.76
CA ILE A 58 -14.21 -3.05 -18.25
C ILE A 58 -14.70 -4.50 -18.03
N GLY A 59 -15.96 -4.69 -17.63
CA GLY A 59 -16.55 -6.02 -17.42
C GLY A 59 -16.02 -6.76 -16.18
N ARG A 60 -15.44 -6.04 -15.19
CA ARG A 60 -14.95 -6.63 -13.95
C ARG A 60 -15.92 -6.39 -12.79
N ARG A 61 -15.98 -7.33 -11.86
CA ARG A 61 -16.72 -7.19 -10.59
C ARG A 61 -15.93 -6.32 -9.62
N THR A 62 -16.58 -5.71 -8.64
CA THR A 62 -15.93 -4.95 -7.56
C THR A 62 -14.92 -5.78 -6.76
N THR A 63 -15.09 -7.11 -6.70
CA THR A 63 -14.13 -8.04 -6.10
C THR A 63 -12.75 -8.03 -6.78
N ALA A 64 -12.63 -7.50 -8.00
CA ALA A 64 -11.33 -7.33 -8.66
C ALA A 64 -10.46 -6.21 -8.02
N PHE A 65 -11.05 -5.36 -7.17
CA PHE A 65 -10.32 -4.32 -6.45
C PHE A 65 -9.26 -4.95 -5.53
N ALA A 66 -8.00 -4.67 -5.79
CA ALA A 66 -6.87 -5.34 -5.17
C ALA A 66 -6.03 -4.42 -4.27
N ALA A 67 -6.00 -3.11 -4.57
CA ALA A 67 -5.26 -2.15 -3.76
C ALA A 67 -5.80 -0.73 -3.88
N CYS A 68 -5.47 0.13 -2.91
CA CYS A 68 -5.67 1.57 -3.01
C CYS A 68 -4.58 2.38 -2.31
N GLU A 69 -4.42 3.61 -2.77
CA GLU A 69 -3.56 4.63 -2.18
C GLU A 69 -4.43 5.79 -1.69
N LEU A 70 -4.36 6.04 -0.40
CA LEU A 70 -5.14 7.08 0.25
C LEU A 70 -4.26 8.26 0.65
N ARG A 71 -4.91 9.43 0.80
CA ARG A 71 -4.32 10.62 1.38
C ARG A 71 -5.25 11.13 2.46
N SER A 72 -4.73 11.33 3.66
CA SER A 72 -5.47 11.84 4.83
C SER A 72 -4.99 13.26 5.18
N PRO A 73 -5.84 14.08 5.82
CA PRO A 73 -5.47 15.46 6.18
C PRO A 73 -4.25 15.55 7.08
N ASP A 74 -4.24 14.76 8.15
CA ASP A 74 -3.20 14.72 9.17
C ASP A 74 -3.01 13.31 9.73
N PRO A 75 -1.86 13.01 10.36
CA PRO A 75 -1.64 11.76 11.05
C PRO A 75 -2.65 11.54 12.18
N PHE A 76 -3.14 10.33 12.27
CA PHE A 76 -4.12 9.91 13.28
C PHE A 76 -3.45 9.55 14.60
N THR A 77 -4.20 9.71 15.70
CA THR A 77 -3.94 8.95 16.94
C THR A 77 -4.21 7.46 16.67
N ASP A 78 -3.74 6.57 17.56
CA ASP A 78 -4.01 5.12 17.46
C ASP A 78 -5.51 4.82 17.38
N GLN A 79 -6.32 5.49 18.22
CA GLN A 79 -7.78 5.33 18.21
C GLN A 79 -8.40 5.91 16.93
N GLY A 80 -8.00 7.11 16.52
CA GLY A 80 -8.50 7.72 15.29
C GLY A 80 -8.19 6.89 14.05
N PHE A 81 -6.99 6.26 14.00
CA PHE A 81 -6.63 5.36 12.91
C PHE A 81 -7.49 4.09 12.90
N TYR A 82 -7.78 3.53 14.06
CA TYR A 82 -8.69 2.41 14.19
C TYR A 82 -10.11 2.77 13.70
N ASP A 83 -10.67 3.88 14.15
CA ASP A 83 -12.03 4.32 13.80
C ASP A 83 -12.16 4.62 12.30
N PHE A 84 -11.16 5.29 11.73
CA PHE A 84 -11.06 5.50 10.28
C PHE A 84 -11.10 4.15 9.53
N ASN A 85 -10.34 3.17 10.00
CA ASN A 85 -10.26 1.87 9.36
C ASN A 85 -11.56 1.07 9.47
N GLN A 86 -12.30 1.18 10.57
CA GLN A 86 -13.64 0.58 10.71
C GLN A 86 -14.60 1.14 9.64
N THR A 87 -14.54 2.43 9.36
CA THR A 87 -15.33 3.04 8.29
C THR A 87 -14.86 2.62 6.89
N TYR A 88 -13.55 2.58 6.68
CA TYR A 88 -12.95 2.20 5.40
C TYR A 88 -13.37 0.80 4.95
N VAL A 89 -13.36 -0.19 5.84
CA VAL A 89 -13.65 -1.59 5.47
C VAL A 89 -15.12 -1.84 5.15
N GLN A 90 -16.05 -0.97 5.53
CA GLN A 90 -17.49 -1.13 5.26
C GLN A 90 -17.81 -1.23 3.76
N THR A 91 -17.12 -0.48 2.92
CA THR A 91 -17.30 -0.58 1.47
C THR A 91 -16.74 -1.91 0.93
N LEU A 92 -15.61 -2.35 1.43
CA LEU A 92 -15.02 -3.63 1.06
C LEU A 92 -15.90 -4.81 1.49
N GLU A 93 -16.57 -4.69 2.63
CA GLU A 93 -17.55 -5.69 3.09
C GLU A 93 -18.77 -5.75 2.16
N ARG A 94 -19.35 -4.60 1.78
CA ARG A 94 -20.45 -4.54 0.80
C ARG A 94 -20.06 -5.13 -0.56
N TRP A 95 -18.80 -5.01 -0.96
CA TRP A 95 -18.28 -5.61 -2.19
C TRP A 95 -17.98 -7.11 -2.07
N GLY A 96 -18.13 -7.70 -0.87
CA GLY A 96 -17.82 -9.10 -0.60
C GLY A 96 -16.31 -9.40 -0.57
N ILE A 97 -15.49 -8.39 -0.32
CA ILE A 97 -14.03 -8.50 -0.22
C ILE A 97 -13.61 -8.72 1.23
N TYR A 98 -14.01 -7.82 2.13
CA TYR A 98 -13.70 -7.88 3.55
C TYR A 98 -14.65 -8.82 4.28
N LYS A 99 -14.12 -9.61 5.21
CA LYS A 99 -14.92 -10.45 6.12
C LYS A 99 -14.71 -9.96 7.55
N HIS A 100 -15.81 -9.57 8.17
CA HIS A 100 -15.86 -9.25 9.60
C HIS A 100 -15.85 -10.53 10.43
N GLY A 101 -15.43 -10.47 11.70
CA GLY A 101 -15.47 -11.60 12.63
C GLY A 101 -14.30 -11.59 13.62
N ASP A 102 -14.11 -12.70 14.33
CA ASP A 102 -13.03 -12.86 15.33
C ASP A 102 -11.64 -12.89 14.69
N ASP A 103 -11.53 -13.35 13.45
CA ASP A 103 -10.31 -13.32 12.62
C ASP A 103 -10.60 -12.57 11.31
N PRO A 104 -10.69 -11.22 11.36
CA PRO A 104 -11.10 -10.42 10.22
C PRO A 104 -10.08 -10.53 9.09
N VAL A 105 -10.56 -10.77 7.87
CA VAL A 105 -9.74 -10.93 6.69
C VAL A 105 -9.95 -9.78 5.73
N ASN A 106 -8.89 -9.04 5.44
CA ASN A 106 -8.86 -8.03 4.39
C ASN A 106 -7.75 -8.38 3.38
N PRO A 107 -8.11 -8.83 2.18
CA PRO A 107 -7.13 -9.18 1.16
C PRO A 107 -6.55 -7.97 0.42
N VAL A 108 -7.14 -6.76 0.56
CA VAL A 108 -6.77 -5.56 -0.19
C VAL A 108 -5.47 -4.96 0.33
N ALA A 109 -4.52 -4.65 -0.55
CA ALA A 109 -3.34 -3.86 -0.23
C ALA A 109 -3.69 -2.37 -0.09
N ARG A 110 -3.00 -1.64 0.79
CA ARG A 110 -3.26 -0.22 0.99
C ARG A 110 -2.02 0.54 1.43
N THR A 111 -1.89 1.77 0.91
CA THR A 111 -1.04 2.83 1.45
C THR A 111 -1.94 3.99 1.88
N ASN A 112 -1.66 4.61 3.02
CA ASN A 112 -2.32 5.84 3.44
C ASN A 112 -1.26 6.79 4.01
N VAL A 113 -1.21 8.02 3.55
CA VAL A 113 -0.23 9.01 4.00
C VAL A 113 -0.86 10.39 4.08
N CYS A 114 -0.18 11.32 4.77
CA CYS A 114 -0.67 12.67 5.03
C CYS A 114 0.24 13.68 4.33
N PRO A 115 -0.14 14.25 3.17
CA PRO A 115 0.62 15.30 2.49
C PRO A 115 0.90 16.47 3.42
N MET A 116 2.13 17.01 3.36
CA MET A 116 2.48 18.16 4.19
C MET A 116 1.88 19.46 3.65
N TYR A 117 1.76 19.55 2.32
CA TYR A 117 1.15 20.67 1.61
C TYR A 117 -0.04 20.18 0.78
N ASP A 118 -0.91 21.10 0.39
CA ASP A 118 -2.15 20.80 -0.36
C ASP A 118 -2.95 19.65 0.27
N LYS A 119 -3.07 19.72 1.59
CA LYS A 119 -3.77 18.71 2.40
C LYS A 119 -5.22 18.60 1.97
N PRO A 120 -5.75 17.38 1.79
CA PRO A 120 -7.18 17.21 1.60
C PRO A 120 -7.93 17.60 2.88
N VAL A 121 -9.18 18.03 2.75
CA VAL A 121 -10.03 18.38 3.92
C VAL A 121 -10.59 17.14 4.62
N GLU A 122 -10.62 16.01 3.94
CA GLU A 122 -11.05 14.70 4.40
C GLU A 122 -10.21 13.60 3.72
N PRO A 123 -10.22 12.36 4.20
CA PRO A 123 -9.51 11.28 3.50
C PRO A 123 -10.00 11.10 2.07
N VAL A 124 -9.05 11.07 1.13
CA VAL A 124 -9.29 10.91 -0.31
C VAL A 124 -8.56 9.70 -0.86
N MET A 125 -9.07 9.15 -1.96
CA MET A 125 -8.35 8.14 -2.74
C MET A 125 -7.53 8.83 -3.84
N TYR A 126 -6.24 8.54 -3.87
CA TYR A 126 -5.29 9.02 -4.86
C TYR A 126 -5.20 8.07 -6.06
N ALA A 127 -5.19 6.76 -5.77
CA ALA A 127 -5.09 5.73 -6.78
C ALA A 127 -5.75 4.43 -6.30
N PHE A 128 -6.10 3.56 -7.23
CA PHE A 128 -6.54 2.20 -6.96
C PHE A 128 -5.93 1.22 -7.95
N SER A 129 -5.91 -0.06 -7.59
CA SER A 129 -5.43 -1.13 -8.43
C SER A 129 -6.42 -2.29 -8.43
N TYR A 130 -6.49 -3.00 -9.55
CA TYR A 130 -7.44 -4.09 -9.76
C TYR A 130 -6.85 -5.14 -10.68
N THR A 131 -7.41 -6.34 -10.64
CA THR A 131 -7.00 -7.43 -11.51
C THR A 131 -7.79 -7.46 -12.81
N VAL A 132 -7.11 -7.77 -13.90
CA VAL A 132 -7.70 -8.07 -15.22
C VAL A 132 -7.11 -9.36 -15.77
N PRO A 133 -7.78 -10.05 -16.71
CA PRO A 133 -7.15 -11.13 -17.45
C PRO A 133 -5.87 -10.64 -18.14
N ALA A 134 -4.78 -11.40 -17.99
CA ALA A 134 -3.50 -11.03 -18.56
C ALA A 134 -3.55 -11.02 -20.09
N GLN A 135 -3.04 -9.95 -20.69
CA GLN A 135 -2.99 -9.82 -22.16
C GLN A 135 -1.81 -10.58 -22.80
N ARG A 136 -0.79 -10.94 -22.00
CA ARG A 136 0.39 -11.68 -22.45
C ARG A 136 0.70 -12.82 -21.48
N ILE A 137 0.92 -14.01 -22.01
CA ILE A 137 1.25 -15.22 -21.23
C ILE A 137 2.62 -15.14 -20.55
N ALA A 138 3.48 -14.23 -20.95
CA ALA A 138 4.88 -14.12 -20.51
C ALA A 138 5.13 -12.96 -19.52
N SER A 139 4.13 -12.46 -18.81
CA SER A 139 4.38 -11.46 -17.76
C SER A 139 5.01 -12.15 -16.53
N ARG A 140 6.03 -11.52 -15.95
CA ARG A 140 6.65 -11.97 -14.68
C ARG A 140 5.66 -11.99 -13.50
N GLY A 141 4.40 -11.69 -13.74
CA GLY A 141 3.39 -11.43 -12.74
C GLY A 141 3.38 -9.96 -12.33
N SER A 142 2.32 -9.55 -11.64
CA SER A 142 2.16 -8.19 -11.15
C SER A 142 1.73 -8.19 -9.68
N PHE A 143 2.15 -7.17 -8.95
CA PHE A 143 1.96 -7.10 -7.50
C PHE A 143 1.89 -5.66 -7.01
N ILE A 144 1.32 -5.49 -5.80
CA ILE A 144 1.37 -4.26 -5.00
C ILE A 144 1.81 -4.65 -3.59
N GLY A 145 2.91 -4.11 -3.10
CA GLY A 145 3.28 -4.12 -1.69
C GLY A 145 2.60 -2.96 -0.99
N SER A 146 1.88 -3.24 0.08
CA SER A 146 1.21 -2.21 0.89
C SER A 146 2.20 -1.25 1.52
N GLY A 147 1.74 -0.05 1.85
CA GLY A 147 2.47 0.88 2.69
C GLY A 147 2.93 0.22 4.00
N GLY A 148 4.14 0.52 4.39
CA GLY A 148 4.71 0.08 5.65
C GLY A 148 5.59 1.16 6.24
N GLY A 149 5.26 1.59 7.45
CA GLY A 149 6.08 2.50 8.26
C GLY A 149 7.04 1.74 9.17
N GLU A 150 7.87 2.49 9.89
CA GLU A 150 8.90 1.97 10.79
C GLU A 150 8.36 1.49 12.14
N ALA A 151 7.26 0.71 12.11
CA ALA A 151 6.68 0.08 13.30
C ALA A 151 6.72 -1.45 13.21
N ARG A 152 7.20 -2.11 14.27
CA ARG A 152 7.17 -3.58 14.39
C ARG A 152 5.73 -4.08 14.40
N ALA A 153 5.51 -5.30 13.92
CA ALA A 153 4.22 -5.95 13.99
C ALA A 153 3.69 -6.02 15.45
N GLY A 154 2.38 -5.89 15.63
CA GLY A 154 1.78 -5.93 16.97
C GLY A 154 0.36 -5.37 17.02
N GLY A 155 -0.14 -5.11 18.23
CA GLY A 155 -1.48 -4.62 18.52
C GLY A 155 -1.77 -3.18 18.05
N ARG A 156 -2.82 -2.57 18.62
CA ARG A 156 -3.32 -1.24 18.21
C ARG A 156 -2.36 -0.09 18.52
N GLU A 157 -1.63 -0.17 19.63
CA GLU A 157 -0.73 0.90 20.04
C GLU A 157 0.55 0.88 19.21
N TYR A 158 0.86 2.00 18.56
CA TYR A 158 2.06 2.14 17.73
C TYR A 158 3.28 2.59 18.54
N ARG A 159 3.10 3.49 19.52
CA ARG A 159 4.20 4.16 20.21
C ARG A 159 5.30 3.22 20.70
N GLY A 160 4.94 2.11 21.35
CA GLY A 160 5.90 1.11 21.86
C GLY A 160 6.57 0.24 20.80
N ARG A 161 6.16 0.35 19.53
CA ARG A 161 6.64 -0.49 18.44
C ARG A 161 7.42 0.29 17.38
N ILE A 162 7.38 1.63 17.43
CA ILE A 162 8.08 2.50 16.49
C ILE A 162 9.58 2.37 16.69
N VAL A 163 10.30 2.13 15.61
CA VAL A 163 11.76 2.08 15.60
C VAL A 163 12.30 3.48 15.86
N ARG A 164 13.17 3.63 16.88
CA ARG A 164 13.78 4.92 17.22
C ARG A 164 12.73 6.03 17.36
N LEU A 165 11.68 5.77 18.12
CA LEU A 165 10.61 6.75 18.37
C LEU A 165 11.18 8.14 18.69
N GLU A 166 10.63 9.18 18.04
CA GLU A 166 11.02 10.60 18.20
C GLU A 166 12.47 10.93 17.76
N ASP A 167 13.25 9.96 17.31
CA ASP A 167 14.59 10.18 16.83
C ASP A 167 14.60 10.45 15.32
N THR A 168 14.86 11.70 14.94
CA THR A 168 15.01 12.14 13.55
C THR A 168 16.46 12.52 13.21
N SER A 169 17.42 12.11 14.05
CA SER A 169 18.84 12.22 13.75
C SER A 169 19.21 11.42 12.50
N PRO A 170 20.34 11.68 11.85
CA PRO A 170 20.81 10.87 10.72
C PRO A 170 20.85 9.38 11.02
N GLU A 171 21.30 8.99 12.22
CA GLU A 171 21.35 7.60 12.68
C GLU A 171 19.95 7.03 12.91
N GLY A 172 19.07 7.79 13.54
CA GLY A 172 17.66 7.40 13.75
C GLY A 172 16.92 7.19 12.44
N LEU A 173 17.08 8.10 11.48
CA LEU A 173 16.49 7.99 10.14
C LEU A 173 17.07 6.79 9.37
N ARG A 174 18.38 6.53 9.49
CA ARG A 174 19.02 5.35 8.90
C ARG A 174 18.37 4.06 9.37
N GLU A 175 18.18 3.91 10.67
CA GLU A 175 17.57 2.70 11.24
C GLU A 175 16.09 2.55 10.81
N LYS A 176 15.32 3.65 10.77
CA LYS A 176 13.94 3.66 10.29
C LYS A 176 13.85 3.21 8.83
N VAL A 177 14.64 3.81 7.95
CA VAL A 177 14.68 3.47 6.51
C VAL A 177 15.13 2.03 6.32
N ALA A 178 16.18 1.59 7.02
CA ALA A 178 16.69 0.22 6.92
C ALA A 178 15.64 -0.81 7.36
N PHE A 179 14.89 -0.52 8.44
CA PHE A 179 13.79 -1.37 8.91
C PHE A 179 12.68 -1.51 7.85
N VAL A 180 12.24 -0.40 7.27
CA VAL A 180 11.17 -0.42 6.26
C VAL A 180 11.64 -1.12 4.99
N LEU A 181 12.87 -0.91 4.54
CA LEU A 181 13.45 -1.63 3.40
C LEU A 181 13.45 -3.15 3.63
N ALA A 182 13.89 -3.60 4.80
CA ALA A 182 13.88 -5.02 5.16
C ALA A 182 12.46 -5.61 5.16
N GLU A 183 11.46 -4.84 5.61
CA GLU A 183 10.05 -5.26 5.56
C GLU A 183 9.55 -5.34 4.11
N MET A 184 9.90 -4.41 3.23
CA MET A 184 9.56 -4.49 1.81
C MET A 184 10.21 -5.71 1.14
N GLU A 185 11.49 -5.99 1.42
CA GLU A 185 12.18 -7.19 0.94
C GLU A 185 11.48 -8.47 1.38
N ARG A 186 11.07 -8.54 2.65
CA ARG A 186 10.31 -9.67 3.19
C ARG A 186 8.96 -9.85 2.45
N ARG A 187 8.22 -8.76 2.21
CA ARG A 187 6.93 -8.81 1.49
C ARG A 187 7.11 -9.22 0.03
N LEU A 188 8.10 -8.65 -0.66
CA LEU A 188 8.46 -9.05 -2.02
C LEU A 188 8.76 -10.55 -2.10
N ALA A 189 9.62 -11.06 -1.22
CA ALA A 189 9.98 -12.47 -1.18
C ALA A 189 8.77 -13.37 -0.92
N LEU A 190 7.85 -13.00 -0.02
CA LEU A 190 6.61 -13.73 0.24
C LEU A 190 5.70 -13.78 -0.99
N LEU A 191 5.61 -12.69 -1.74
CA LEU A 191 4.83 -12.62 -2.99
C LEU A 191 5.53 -13.33 -4.16
N GLY A 192 6.80 -13.74 -4.01
CA GLY A 192 7.59 -14.40 -5.05
C GLY A 192 8.32 -13.42 -5.98
N PHE A 193 8.61 -12.22 -5.51
CA PHE A 193 9.27 -11.14 -6.25
C PHE A 193 10.52 -10.63 -5.52
N SER A 194 11.24 -9.75 -6.19
CA SER A 194 12.43 -9.06 -5.70
C SER A 194 12.47 -7.62 -6.20
N TRP A 195 13.48 -6.85 -5.81
CA TRP A 195 13.66 -5.49 -6.32
C TRP A 195 13.74 -5.41 -7.85
N SER A 196 14.23 -6.45 -8.52
CA SER A 196 14.29 -6.49 -10.00
C SER A 196 12.92 -6.53 -10.69
N ASP A 197 11.85 -6.82 -9.95
CA ASP A 197 10.48 -6.89 -10.44
C ASP A 197 9.68 -5.61 -10.12
N VAL A 198 10.27 -4.72 -9.31
CA VAL A 198 9.65 -3.44 -8.91
C VAL A 198 9.77 -2.43 -10.05
N VAL A 199 8.64 -1.89 -10.49
CA VAL A 199 8.58 -0.81 -11.51
C VAL A 199 8.51 0.57 -10.89
N THR A 200 8.10 0.69 -9.63
CA THR A 200 8.10 1.95 -8.88
C THR A 200 8.23 1.68 -7.39
N THR A 201 9.14 2.41 -6.76
CA THR A 201 9.25 2.55 -5.31
C THR A 201 8.73 3.93 -4.92
N GLN A 202 7.88 4.00 -3.90
CA GLN A 202 7.39 5.25 -3.33
C GLN A 202 7.87 5.37 -1.88
N ALA A 203 8.48 6.51 -1.55
CA ALA A 203 8.88 6.88 -0.19
C ALA A 203 8.08 8.09 0.28
N TYR A 204 7.68 8.05 1.54
CA TYR A 204 6.85 9.07 2.17
C TYR A 204 7.52 9.54 3.46
N THR A 205 8.04 10.75 3.44
CA THR A 205 8.65 11.39 4.61
C THR A 205 8.81 12.88 4.38
N VAL A 206 8.80 13.64 5.45
CA VAL A 206 9.19 15.06 5.47
C VAL A 206 10.65 15.25 5.91
N GLN A 207 11.30 14.16 6.29
CA GLN A 207 12.69 14.16 6.71
C GLN A 207 13.63 14.10 5.49
N ASN A 208 14.81 14.70 5.61
CA ASN A 208 15.81 14.62 4.55
C ASN A 208 16.50 13.24 4.55
N ILE A 209 16.07 12.38 3.64
CA ILE A 209 16.65 11.05 3.41
C ILE A 209 17.60 11.00 2.21
N GLY A 210 17.92 12.13 1.59
CA GLY A 210 18.72 12.18 0.36
C GLY A 210 20.08 11.46 0.48
N HIS A 211 20.73 11.57 1.63
CA HIS A 211 21.99 10.89 1.94
C HIS A 211 21.84 9.36 2.09
N LEU A 212 20.63 8.85 2.35
CA LEU A 212 20.34 7.43 2.50
C LEU A 212 19.93 6.75 1.17
N VAL A 213 19.49 7.53 0.17
CA VAL A 213 19.00 6.99 -1.10
C VAL A 213 20.06 6.14 -1.79
N GLY A 214 21.29 6.65 -1.95
CA GLY A 214 22.37 5.90 -2.58
C GLY A 214 22.80 4.69 -1.76
N GLU A 215 23.06 4.91 -0.48
CA GLU A 215 23.70 3.95 0.40
C GLU A 215 22.76 2.80 0.83
N LEU A 216 21.49 3.09 1.12
CA LEU A 216 20.55 2.07 1.60
C LEU A 216 19.60 1.60 0.49
N MET A 217 19.01 2.51 -0.29
CA MET A 217 17.94 2.15 -1.21
C MET A 217 18.50 1.65 -2.56
N ALA A 218 19.36 2.44 -3.21
CA ALA A 218 19.92 2.08 -4.51
C ALA A 218 20.86 0.88 -4.40
N ALA A 219 21.69 0.80 -3.36
CA ALA A 219 22.58 -0.32 -3.10
C ALA A 219 21.84 -1.67 -2.94
N ARG A 220 20.58 -1.66 -2.50
CA ARG A 220 19.71 -2.86 -2.42
C ARG A 220 18.91 -3.11 -3.70
N GLY A 221 18.94 -2.21 -4.67
CA GLY A 221 18.16 -2.28 -5.90
C GLY A 221 16.77 -1.60 -5.83
N ALA A 222 16.43 -0.98 -4.71
CA ALA A 222 15.11 -0.36 -4.49
C ALA A 222 14.83 0.85 -5.39
N CYS A 223 15.81 1.36 -6.12
CA CYS A 223 15.67 2.50 -7.03
C CYS A 223 15.70 2.10 -8.51
N GLN A 224 15.82 0.82 -8.87
CA GLN A 224 15.99 0.38 -10.26
C GLN A 224 14.79 0.75 -11.15
N GLY A 225 13.56 0.58 -10.65
CA GLY A 225 12.32 0.96 -11.33
C GLY A 225 11.94 2.45 -11.19
N GLY A 226 12.77 3.23 -10.50
CA GLY A 226 12.50 4.61 -10.16
C GLY A 226 12.04 4.78 -8.70
N LEU A 227 12.40 5.92 -8.12
CA LEU A 227 12.00 6.33 -6.78
C LEU A 227 11.17 7.61 -6.88
N VAL A 228 9.97 7.57 -6.32
CA VAL A 228 9.13 8.75 -6.12
C VAL A 228 9.12 9.09 -4.63
N TRP A 229 9.60 10.27 -4.28
CA TRP A 229 9.57 10.76 -2.91
C TRP A 229 8.45 11.77 -2.76
N TYR A 230 7.44 11.39 -1.96
CA TYR A 230 6.35 12.28 -1.57
C TYR A 230 6.68 12.99 -0.25
N TYR A 231 6.54 14.30 -0.23
CA TYR A 231 6.70 15.09 1.00
C TYR A 231 5.42 14.98 1.83
N ALA A 232 5.32 13.86 2.53
CA ALA A 232 4.14 13.44 3.29
C ALA A 232 4.57 12.70 4.56
N ARG A 233 3.75 12.74 5.58
CA ARG A 233 3.93 11.94 6.78
C ARG A 233 3.20 10.60 6.66
N PRO A 234 3.71 9.53 7.29
CA PRO A 234 2.92 8.33 7.52
C PRO A 234 1.62 8.63 8.28
N PRO A 235 0.62 7.70 8.25
CA PRO A 235 -0.73 8.02 8.71
C PRO A 235 -0.91 7.99 10.23
N VAL A 236 0.09 7.58 11.01
CA VAL A 236 0.00 7.49 12.48
C VAL A 236 1.04 8.39 13.12
N ILE A 237 0.62 9.10 14.16
CA ILE A 237 1.49 10.02 14.93
C ILE A 237 2.71 9.26 15.46
N GLY A 238 3.89 9.85 15.27
CA GLY A 238 5.19 9.30 15.70
C GLY A 238 5.93 8.51 14.63
N LEU A 239 5.27 8.10 13.54
CA LEU A 239 5.94 7.56 12.37
C LEU A 239 6.54 8.70 11.53
N GLU A 240 7.75 8.50 11.03
CA GLU A 240 8.49 9.49 10.24
C GLU A 240 8.80 9.03 8.81
N TYR A 241 8.74 7.73 8.54
CA TYR A 241 9.08 7.15 7.25
C TYR A 241 8.16 6.00 6.87
N GLU A 242 7.69 5.98 5.63
CA GLU A 242 6.90 4.91 5.06
C GLU A 242 7.33 4.65 3.62
N MET A 243 7.18 3.42 3.15
CA MET A 243 7.35 3.04 1.74
C MET A 243 6.21 2.14 1.28
N ASP A 244 5.95 2.18 -0.02
CA ASP A 244 5.30 1.10 -0.76
C ASP A 244 6.06 0.78 -2.05
N VAL A 245 5.74 -0.35 -2.65
CA VAL A 245 6.38 -0.83 -3.88
C VAL A 245 5.34 -1.48 -4.79
N ARG A 246 5.55 -1.41 -6.09
CA ARG A 246 4.67 -2.07 -7.05
C ARG A 246 5.37 -2.55 -8.30
N GLY A 247 4.82 -3.62 -8.86
CA GLY A 247 5.08 -4.15 -10.18
C GLY A 247 3.76 -4.25 -10.95
N ALA A 248 3.06 -3.11 -11.18
CA ALA A 248 1.82 -3.06 -11.94
C ALA A 248 2.10 -3.31 -13.43
N ALA A 249 1.21 -4.03 -14.11
CA ALA A 249 1.35 -4.33 -15.54
C ALA A 249 1.16 -3.07 -16.41
N ARG A 250 0.25 -2.18 -15.97
CA ARG A 250 -0.05 -0.88 -16.60
C ARG A 250 -0.47 0.12 -15.56
N GLU A 251 -0.22 1.38 -15.86
CA GLU A 251 -0.69 2.52 -15.08
C GLU A 251 -1.42 3.54 -15.98
N PHE A 252 -2.56 4.03 -15.49
CA PHE A 252 -3.39 5.01 -16.18
C PHE A 252 -3.65 6.22 -15.28
N VAL A 253 -4.08 7.30 -15.91
CA VAL A 253 -4.60 8.50 -15.24
C VAL A 253 -6.04 8.71 -15.71
N LEU A 254 -6.96 8.81 -14.75
CA LEU A 254 -8.38 9.16 -14.93
C LEU A 254 -8.66 10.58 -14.47
#